data_d704cb4732409a18a67b6d06187a31f4
#
_entry.id   d704cb4732409a18a67b6d06187a31f4
#
_cell.length_a   1.000
_cell.length_b   1.000
_cell.length_c   1.000
_cell.angle_alpha   90.00
_cell.angle_beta   90.00
_cell.angle_gamma   90.00
#
_symmetry.space_group_name_H-M   'P 1'
#
loop_
_entity.id
_entity.type
_entity.pdbx_description
1 polymer ?
#
loop_
_entity_poly.entity_id
_entity_poly.type
_entity_poly.pdbx_seq_one_letter_code
_entity_poly.pdbx_strand_id
1 'polypeptide(L)'
;MRRKVFASKVFERKVVLITGGCAGIGRALAERMAQAGARLVILDLQQNALDGLVQHLVDHHNADVLGLRCDVSDATAVQQTLALVVERFGGIDVLINNAGITHRSRVADTQLAVFERILAVNFYGALHCTQAALPSLVARRGQIIVLSSLSQYAPVPERAAYNASKHALHGLFETLRGELAGTGVNVMLVCPGYTATDLRKNVLVGDGSTAPQPTLAPGRVASPQDVAEAIYQGALKRRRLLVLSNLDWRARLIARCFPRAFEQLLLPRLAGTRMTQDLS
;
A
#
# COMPACT_ATOMS: atom_id res chain seq x y z
N MET A 1 19.03 19.78 22.44
CA MET A 1 19.30 20.36 21.11
C MET A 1 18.50 19.60 20.05
N ARG A 2 17.37 20.16 19.57
CA ARG A 2 16.60 19.58 18.45
C ARG A 2 17.40 19.84 17.17
N ARG A 3 17.93 18.79 16.53
CA ARG A 3 18.46 18.90 15.17
C ARG A 3 17.33 19.42 14.27
N LYS A 4 17.45 20.64 13.76
CA LYS A 4 16.66 21.12 12.62
C LYS A 4 16.95 20.14 11.47
N VAL A 5 16.06 19.18 11.24
CA VAL A 5 16.07 18.39 10.03
C VAL A 5 15.74 19.39 8.91
N PHE A 6 16.72 19.74 8.12
CA PHE A 6 16.47 20.45 6.87
C PHE A 6 15.51 19.59 6.07
N ALA A 7 14.27 20.05 5.93
CA ALA A 7 13.30 19.36 5.09
C ALA A 7 13.90 19.26 3.69
N SER A 8 14.10 18.03 3.24
CA SER A 8 14.63 17.79 1.90
C SER A 8 13.66 18.34 0.87
N LYS A 9 14.09 19.27 0.02
CA LYS A 9 13.27 19.90 -1.03
C LYS A 9 12.93 18.98 -2.20
N VAL A 10 13.26 17.69 -2.10
CA VAL A 10 13.09 16.71 -3.19
C VAL A 10 11.64 16.59 -3.64
N PHE A 11 10.68 16.69 -2.73
CA PHE A 11 9.25 16.58 -3.04
C PHE A 11 8.55 17.94 -3.13
N GLU A 12 9.26 19.05 -2.88
CA GLU A 12 8.70 20.40 -3.02
C GLU A 12 8.15 20.60 -4.44
N ARG A 13 6.84 20.94 -4.53
CA ARG A 13 6.08 21.14 -5.77
C ARG A 13 5.96 19.87 -6.68
N LYS A 14 6.41 18.70 -6.22
CA LYS A 14 6.19 17.44 -6.93
C LYS A 14 4.75 17.00 -6.83
N VAL A 15 4.18 16.50 -7.92
CA VAL A 15 2.81 15.96 -7.97
C VAL A 15 2.85 14.52 -7.46
N VAL A 16 2.27 14.30 -6.29
CA VAL A 16 2.21 12.99 -5.61
C VAL A 16 0.78 12.49 -5.59
N LEU A 17 0.52 11.42 -6.31
CA LEU A 17 -0.78 10.76 -6.35
C LEU A 17 -0.80 9.57 -5.39
N ILE A 18 -1.81 9.53 -4.49
CA ILE A 18 -1.97 8.49 -3.47
C ILE A 18 -3.34 7.84 -3.62
N THR A 19 -3.39 6.52 -3.85
CA THR A 19 -4.64 5.76 -3.87
C THR A 19 -5.00 5.25 -2.47
N GLY A 20 -6.29 5.26 -2.11
CA GLY A 20 -6.74 4.92 -0.76
C GLY A 20 -6.17 5.88 0.29
N GLY A 21 -6.19 7.18 -0.03
CA GLY A 21 -5.47 8.18 0.74
C GLY A 21 -6.21 8.72 1.96
N CYS A 22 -7.49 8.37 2.18
CA CYS A 22 -8.30 8.95 3.25
C CYS A 22 -8.11 8.29 4.62
N ALA A 23 -7.45 7.13 4.69
CA ALA A 23 -7.30 6.38 5.93
C ALA A 23 -5.91 5.77 6.10
N GLY A 24 -5.59 5.39 7.34
CA GLY A 24 -4.41 4.59 7.67
C GLY A 24 -3.09 5.13 7.12
N ILE A 25 -2.32 4.27 6.46
CA ILE A 25 -1.01 4.63 5.88
C ILE A 25 -1.16 5.69 4.79
N GLY A 26 -2.21 5.61 3.95
CA GLY A 26 -2.45 6.56 2.87
C GLY A 26 -2.63 7.99 3.39
N ARG A 27 -3.45 8.18 4.44
CA ARG A 27 -3.64 9.47 5.10
C ARG A 27 -2.35 10.01 5.71
N ALA A 28 -1.64 9.16 6.44
CA ALA A 28 -0.36 9.56 7.03
C ALA A 28 0.69 9.95 5.97
N LEU A 29 0.68 9.28 4.80
CA LEU A 29 1.51 9.65 3.65
C LEU A 29 1.08 10.99 3.06
N ALA A 30 -0.23 11.25 2.92
CA ALA A 30 -0.73 12.52 2.42
C ALA A 30 -0.27 13.68 3.33
N GLU A 31 -0.45 13.54 4.64
CA GLU A 31 0.03 14.52 5.64
C GLU A 31 1.55 14.71 5.55
N ARG A 32 2.30 13.61 5.46
CA ARG A 32 3.78 13.67 5.39
C ARG A 32 4.29 14.32 4.11
N MET A 33 3.65 14.06 2.97
CA MET A 33 4.00 14.67 1.68
C MET A 33 3.59 16.14 1.62
N ALA A 34 2.43 16.52 2.22
CA ALA A 34 2.03 17.92 2.39
C ALA A 34 3.09 18.72 3.16
N GLN A 35 3.58 18.18 4.29
CA GLN A 35 4.66 18.78 5.07
C GLN A 35 5.96 18.95 4.27
N ALA A 36 6.18 18.16 3.25
CA ALA A 36 7.32 18.26 2.34
C ALA A 36 7.09 19.23 1.17
N GLY A 37 5.95 19.92 1.12
CA GLY A 37 5.60 20.90 0.08
C GLY A 37 5.19 20.26 -1.25
N ALA A 38 4.75 18.99 -1.25
CA ALA A 38 4.23 18.33 -2.44
C ALA A 38 2.85 18.87 -2.82
N ARG A 39 2.53 18.83 -4.12
CA ARG A 39 1.17 18.97 -4.63
C ARG A 39 0.52 17.59 -4.60
N LEU A 40 -0.66 17.48 -4.01
CA LEU A 40 -1.25 16.19 -3.70
C LEU A 40 -2.46 15.87 -4.58
N VAL A 41 -2.55 14.62 -4.99
CA VAL A 41 -3.76 14.03 -5.56
C VAL A 41 -4.14 12.83 -4.69
N ILE A 42 -5.34 12.87 -4.14
CA ILE A 42 -5.86 11.82 -3.27
C ILE A 42 -7.01 11.11 -3.99
N LEU A 43 -6.87 9.81 -4.21
CA LEU A 43 -7.94 8.98 -4.75
C LEU A 43 -8.51 8.09 -3.64
N ASP A 44 -9.83 8.13 -3.47
CA ASP A 44 -10.55 7.26 -2.53
C ASP A 44 -11.99 7.03 -3.00
N LEU A 45 -12.70 6.06 -2.40
CA LEU A 45 -14.10 5.78 -2.69
C LEU A 45 -15.07 6.69 -1.91
N GLN A 46 -14.67 7.19 -0.76
CA GLN A 46 -15.54 7.89 0.19
C GLN A 46 -15.43 9.40 0.04
N GLN A 47 -16.40 10.03 -0.64
CA GLN A 47 -16.39 11.47 -0.91
C GLN A 47 -16.27 12.31 0.36
N ASN A 48 -17.05 12.04 1.40
CA ASN A 48 -17.01 12.82 2.64
C ASN A 48 -15.63 12.75 3.33
N ALA A 49 -14.96 11.60 3.26
CA ALA A 49 -13.61 11.44 3.81
C ALA A 49 -12.55 12.19 2.96
N LEU A 50 -12.74 12.23 1.63
CA LEU A 50 -11.91 13.03 0.73
C LEU A 50 -12.03 14.52 1.06
N ASP A 51 -13.27 15.04 1.14
CA ASP A 51 -13.53 16.46 1.38
C ASP A 51 -12.94 16.88 2.74
N GLY A 52 -13.14 16.07 3.78
CA GLY A 52 -12.56 16.32 5.11
C GLY A 52 -11.03 16.28 5.12
N LEU A 53 -10.40 15.36 4.37
CA LEU A 53 -8.94 15.30 4.29
C LEU A 53 -8.37 16.47 3.48
N VAL A 54 -8.98 16.82 2.34
CA VAL A 54 -8.56 17.96 1.53
C VAL A 54 -8.58 19.24 2.35
N GLN A 55 -9.69 19.51 3.06
CA GLN A 55 -9.80 20.67 3.93
C GLN A 55 -8.74 20.67 5.02
N HIS A 56 -8.53 19.53 5.68
CA HIS A 56 -7.48 19.39 6.70
C HIS A 56 -6.08 19.71 6.16
N LEU A 57 -5.73 19.19 4.97
CA LEU A 57 -4.41 19.41 4.36
C LEU A 57 -4.20 20.86 3.93
N VAL A 58 -5.26 21.54 3.44
CA VAL A 58 -5.22 22.95 3.13
C VAL A 58 -5.01 23.79 4.40
N ASP A 59 -5.82 23.57 5.42
CA ASP A 59 -5.82 24.38 6.64
C ASP A 59 -4.53 24.26 7.44
N HIS A 60 -3.98 23.04 7.53
CA HIS A 60 -2.82 22.77 8.41
C HIS A 60 -1.47 22.80 7.69
N HIS A 61 -1.45 22.65 6.36
CA HIS A 61 -0.22 22.56 5.58
C HIS A 61 -0.15 23.54 4.42
N ASN A 62 -1.22 24.32 4.16
CA ASN A 62 -1.36 25.17 2.98
C ASN A 62 -1.04 24.40 1.68
N ALA A 63 -1.48 23.15 1.62
CA ALA A 63 -1.14 22.23 0.54
C ALA A 63 -2.02 22.48 -0.69
N ASP A 64 -1.45 22.40 -1.91
CA ASP A 64 -2.21 22.32 -3.17
C ASP A 64 -2.68 20.87 -3.34
N VAL A 65 -3.96 20.63 -3.06
CA VAL A 65 -4.57 19.29 -2.98
C VAL A 65 -5.76 19.16 -3.90
N LEU A 66 -5.84 18.02 -4.59
CA LEU A 66 -6.98 17.59 -5.39
C LEU A 66 -7.49 16.24 -4.87
N GLY A 67 -8.68 16.21 -4.30
CA GLY A 67 -9.38 14.98 -3.91
C GLY A 67 -10.32 14.51 -5.03
N LEU A 68 -10.20 13.29 -5.48
CA LEU A 68 -11.04 12.71 -6.53
C LEU A 68 -11.60 11.36 -6.11
N ARG A 69 -12.93 11.21 -6.20
CA ARG A 69 -13.56 9.90 -5.99
C ARG A 69 -13.24 9.00 -7.18
N CYS A 70 -12.59 7.86 -6.89
CA CYS A 70 -12.20 6.90 -7.91
C CYS A 70 -12.19 5.49 -7.34
N ASP A 71 -12.86 4.56 -8.00
CA ASP A 71 -12.68 3.12 -7.78
C ASP A 71 -11.49 2.65 -8.61
N VAL A 72 -10.40 2.31 -7.95
CA VAL A 72 -9.18 1.83 -8.63
C VAL A 72 -9.38 0.50 -9.36
N SER A 73 -10.41 -0.28 -9.02
CA SER A 73 -10.74 -1.53 -9.73
C SER A 73 -11.38 -1.29 -11.10
N ASP A 74 -11.88 -0.10 -11.37
CA ASP A 74 -12.43 0.32 -12.68
C ASP A 74 -11.34 1.03 -13.51
N ALA A 75 -10.85 0.34 -14.53
CA ALA A 75 -9.80 0.85 -15.42
C ALA A 75 -10.22 2.14 -16.14
N THR A 76 -11.48 2.24 -16.55
CA THR A 76 -12.02 3.42 -17.27
C THR A 76 -12.08 4.62 -16.34
N ALA A 77 -12.61 4.42 -15.13
CA ALA A 77 -12.66 5.48 -14.11
C ALA A 77 -11.24 5.97 -13.76
N VAL A 78 -10.27 5.06 -13.61
CA VAL A 78 -8.87 5.43 -13.36
C VAL A 78 -8.28 6.24 -14.50
N GLN A 79 -8.47 5.81 -15.74
CA GLN A 79 -7.95 6.53 -16.92
C GLN A 79 -8.51 7.95 -17.02
N GLN A 80 -9.83 8.11 -16.84
CA GLN A 80 -10.48 9.42 -16.85
C GLN A 80 -9.99 10.30 -15.71
N THR A 81 -9.90 9.75 -14.51
CA THR A 81 -9.43 10.48 -13.33
C THR A 81 -7.97 10.96 -13.48
N LEU A 82 -7.09 10.11 -13.99
CA LEU A 82 -5.69 10.51 -14.17
C LEU A 82 -5.50 11.52 -15.31
N ALA A 83 -6.37 11.51 -16.32
CA ALA A 83 -6.38 12.55 -17.35
C ALA A 83 -6.67 13.96 -16.74
N LEU A 84 -7.64 14.06 -15.81
CA LEU A 84 -7.91 15.30 -15.08
C LEU A 84 -6.70 15.75 -14.23
N VAL A 85 -5.97 14.79 -13.64
CA VAL A 85 -4.74 15.10 -12.88
C VAL A 85 -3.67 15.68 -13.79
N VAL A 86 -3.48 15.08 -14.97
CA VAL A 86 -2.49 15.58 -15.96
C VAL A 86 -2.88 16.96 -16.46
N GLU A 87 -4.14 17.19 -16.73
CA GLU A 87 -4.67 18.53 -17.13
C GLU A 87 -4.41 19.57 -16.03
N ARG A 88 -4.73 19.28 -14.76
CA ARG A 88 -4.61 20.22 -13.62
C ARG A 88 -3.17 20.49 -13.23
N PHE A 89 -2.27 19.49 -13.24
CA PHE A 89 -0.91 19.58 -12.69
C PHE A 89 0.20 19.41 -13.74
N GLY A 90 -0.15 19.14 -14.99
CA GLY A 90 0.79 18.90 -16.08
C GLY A 90 1.52 17.56 -15.98
N GLY A 91 1.11 16.65 -15.10
CA GLY A 91 1.66 15.29 -14.98
C GLY A 91 1.86 14.85 -13.53
N ILE A 92 2.37 13.63 -13.37
CA ILE A 92 2.54 12.94 -12.08
C ILE A 92 4.04 12.64 -11.89
N ASP A 93 4.60 13.06 -10.75
CA ASP A 93 6.01 12.79 -10.38
C ASP A 93 6.13 11.53 -9.52
N VAL A 94 5.15 11.26 -8.65
CA VAL A 94 5.14 10.10 -7.76
C VAL A 94 3.76 9.46 -7.74
N LEU A 95 3.69 8.16 -7.99
CA LEU A 95 2.50 7.34 -7.80
C LEU A 95 2.69 6.45 -6.57
N ILE A 96 1.76 6.54 -5.61
CA ILE A 96 1.72 5.68 -4.42
C ILE A 96 0.49 4.76 -4.53
N ASN A 97 0.69 3.54 -4.97
CA ASN A 97 -0.31 2.48 -4.98
C ASN A 97 -0.49 1.94 -3.55
N ASN A 98 -1.41 2.55 -2.80
CA ASN A 98 -1.70 2.20 -1.41
C ASN A 98 -3.08 1.57 -1.22
N ALA A 99 -4.06 1.84 -2.10
CA ALA A 99 -5.40 1.27 -2.01
C ALA A 99 -5.34 -0.26 -1.85
N GLY A 100 -6.16 -0.78 -0.95
CA GLY A 100 -6.19 -2.21 -0.71
C GLY A 100 -7.23 -2.61 0.33
N ILE A 101 -7.74 -3.82 0.18
CA ILE A 101 -8.68 -4.48 1.07
C ILE A 101 -8.13 -5.83 1.53
N THR A 102 -8.69 -6.38 2.58
CA THR A 102 -8.27 -7.67 3.13
C THR A 102 -9.46 -8.56 3.43
N HIS A 103 -9.21 -9.86 3.57
CA HIS A 103 -10.22 -10.81 4.02
C HIS A 103 -9.65 -11.73 5.10
N ARG A 104 -10.54 -12.44 5.78
CA ARG A 104 -10.20 -13.50 6.72
C ARG A 104 -11.23 -14.63 6.65
N SER A 105 -10.86 -15.69 5.94
CA SER A 105 -11.60 -16.95 5.86
C SER A 105 -10.69 -18.04 5.27
N ARG A 106 -10.97 -19.30 5.59
CA ARG A 106 -10.24 -20.43 5.01
C ARG A 106 -10.55 -20.53 3.52
N VAL A 107 -9.64 -21.07 2.72
CA VAL A 107 -9.85 -21.22 1.26
C VAL A 107 -11.15 -22.00 0.97
N ALA A 108 -11.42 -23.06 1.72
CA ALA A 108 -12.61 -23.87 1.55
C ALA A 108 -13.93 -23.12 1.81
N ASP A 109 -13.88 -22.09 2.67
CA ASP A 109 -15.05 -21.34 3.14
C ASP A 109 -15.17 -19.98 2.43
N THR A 110 -14.32 -19.70 1.43
CA THR A 110 -14.25 -18.41 0.74
C THR A 110 -14.84 -18.51 -0.65
N GLN A 111 -15.87 -17.73 -0.92
CA GLN A 111 -16.47 -17.62 -2.26
C GLN A 111 -15.48 -17.03 -3.26
N LEU A 112 -15.55 -17.48 -4.53
CA LEU A 112 -14.69 -16.99 -5.60
C LEU A 112 -14.77 -15.46 -5.77
N ALA A 113 -15.95 -14.88 -5.63
CA ALA A 113 -16.18 -13.43 -5.71
C ALA A 113 -15.33 -12.62 -4.71
N VAL A 114 -14.98 -13.19 -3.53
CA VAL A 114 -14.08 -12.54 -2.57
C VAL A 114 -12.65 -12.51 -3.10
N PHE A 115 -12.18 -13.60 -3.73
CA PHE A 115 -10.88 -13.63 -4.39
C PHE A 115 -10.80 -12.59 -5.52
N GLU A 116 -11.82 -12.55 -6.37
CA GLU A 116 -11.93 -11.62 -7.50
C GLU A 116 -11.90 -10.18 -7.00
N ARG A 117 -12.71 -9.84 -5.99
CA ARG A 117 -12.76 -8.50 -5.41
C ARG A 117 -11.42 -8.07 -4.79
N ILE A 118 -10.74 -8.97 -4.07
CA ILE A 118 -9.42 -8.68 -3.50
C ILE A 118 -8.39 -8.43 -4.60
N LEU A 119 -8.37 -9.25 -5.65
CA LEU A 119 -7.48 -9.07 -6.79
C LEU A 119 -7.80 -7.81 -7.58
N ALA A 120 -9.09 -7.53 -7.80
CA ALA A 120 -9.54 -6.33 -8.51
C ALA A 120 -9.00 -5.04 -7.86
N VAL A 121 -9.11 -4.92 -6.54
CA VAL A 121 -8.64 -3.73 -5.82
C VAL A 121 -7.12 -3.74 -5.64
N ASN A 122 -6.55 -4.82 -5.09
CA ASN A 122 -5.16 -4.81 -4.62
C ASN A 122 -4.15 -4.93 -5.77
N PHE A 123 -4.48 -5.69 -6.81
CA PHE A 123 -3.58 -5.98 -7.94
C PHE A 123 -3.96 -5.18 -9.17
N TYR A 124 -5.18 -5.37 -9.71
CA TYR A 124 -5.60 -4.65 -10.91
C TYR A 124 -5.70 -3.15 -10.67
N GLY A 125 -6.15 -2.71 -9.49
CA GLY A 125 -6.16 -1.29 -9.15
C GLY A 125 -4.76 -0.65 -9.21
N ALA A 126 -3.75 -1.32 -8.69
CA ALA A 126 -2.37 -0.85 -8.79
C ALA A 126 -1.85 -0.88 -10.24
N LEU A 127 -2.24 -1.88 -11.03
CA LEU A 127 -1.91 -1.98 -12.46
C LEU A 127 -2.54 -0.83 -13.26
N HIS A 128 -3.85 -0.60 -13.12
CA HIS A 128 -4.60 0.46 -13.83
C HIS A 128 -3.98 1.83 -13.55
N CYS A 129 -3.77 2.17 -12.26
CA CYS A 129 -3.15 3.44 -11.87
C CYS A 129 -1.74 3.58 -12.43
N THR A 130 -0.97 2.49 -12.44
CA THR A 130 0.39 2.51 -12.97
C THR A 130 0.40 2.71 -14.47
N GLN A 131 -0.40 1.97 -15.24
CA GLN A 131 -0.49 2.13 -16.70
C GLN A 131 -0.92 3.55 -17.09
N ALA A 132 -1.94 4.10 -16.42
CA ALA A 132 -2.40 5.45 -16.70
C ALA A 132 -1.40 6.55 -16.33
N ALA A 133 -0.59 6.34 -15.27
CA ALA A 133 0.43 7.31 -14.84
C ALA A 133 1.76 7.16 -15.58
N LEU A 134 2.02 6.02 -16.21
CA LEU A 134 3.34 5.64 -16.73
C LEU A 134 3.94 6.67 -17.70
N PRO A 135 3.20 7.23 -18.68
CA PRO A 135 3.75 8.26 -19.58
C PRO A 135 4.30 9.48 -18.81
N SER A 136 3.55 9.97 -17.82
CA SER A 136 4.00 11.08 -16.95
C SER A 136 5.23 10.71 -16.13
N LEU A 137 5.23 9.52 -15.53
CA LEU A 137 6.34 9.05 -14.69
C LEU A 137 7.63 8.90 -15.49
N VAL A 138 7.55 8.41 -16.73
CA VAL A 138 8.71 8.30 -17.62
C VAL A 138 9.23 9.69 -18.00
N ALA A 139 8.34 10.59 -18.46
CA ALA A 139 8.72 11.95 -18.85
C ALA A 139 9.37 12.73 -17.71
N ARG A 140 8.95 12.47 -16.47
CA ARG A 140 9.42 13.19 -15.26
C ARG A 140 10.50 12.44 -14.47
N ARG A 141 10.95 11.27 -14.95
CA ARG A 141 11.89 10.38 -14.23
C ARG A 141 11.43 10.13 -12.81
N GLY A 142 10.14 9.84 -12.65
CA GLY A 142 9.40 9.83 -11.41
C GLY A 142 9.65 8.61 -10.53
N GLN A 143 8.68 8.34 -9.63
CA GLN A 143 8.74 7.18 -8.73
C GLN A 143 7.38 6.48 -8.66
N ILE A 144 7.42 5.15 -8.58
CA ILE A 144 6.29 4.28 -8.27
C ILE A 144 6.56 3.65 -6.91
N ILE A 145 5.66 3.84 -5.95
CA ILE A 145 5.72 3.27 -4.61
C ILE A 145 4.52 2.35 -4.44
N VAL A 146 4.75 1.09 -4.09
CA VAL A 146 3.71 0.07 -4.03
C VAL A 146 3.63 -0.54 -2.64
N LEU A 147 2.45 -0.43 -2.01
CA LEU A 147 2.19 -1.00 -0.70
C LEU A 147 1.85 -2.50 -0.84
N SER A 148 2.86 -3.35 -0.64
CA SER A 148 2.73 -4.78 -0.50
C SER A 148 2.47 -5.15 0.98
N SER A 149 3.01 -6.24 1.47
CA SER A 149 2.85 -6.71 2.85
C SER A 149 4.00 -7.64 3.25
N LEU A 150 4.24 -7.77 4.55
CA LEU A 150 5.09 -8.85 5.08
C LEU A 150 4.55 -10.24 4.80
N SER A 151 3.26 -10.39 4.53
CA SER A 151 2.64 -11.67 4.18
C SER A 151 3.25 -12.30 2.91
N GLN A 152 3.98 -11.52 2.12
CA GLN A 152 4.79 -12.05 1.02
C GLN A 152 5.92 -12.96 1.51
N TYR A 153 6.48 -12.70 2.68
CA TYR A 153 7.57 -13.51 3.23
C TYR A 153 7.08 -14.56 4.23
N ALA A 154 5.94 -14.31 4.83
CA ALA A 154 5.33 -15.16 5.86
C ALA A 154 3.82 -15.19 5.64
N PRO A 155 3.32 -16.05 4.71
CA PRO A 155 1.89 -16.14 4.45
C PRO A 155 1.16 -16.59 5.71
N VAL A 156 0.08 -15.87 6.03
CA VAL A 156 -0.75 -16.14 7.20
C VAL A 156 -1.97 -16.94 6.75
N PRO A 157 -2.35 -18.04 7.42
CA PRO A 157 -3.59 -18.76 7.15
C PRO A 157 -4.82 -17.84 7.16
N GLU A 158 -5.90 -18.26 6.52
CA GLU A 158 -7.15 -17.53 6.37
C GLU A 158 -7.05 -16.23 5.56
N ARG A 159 -5.94 -16.00 4.84
CA ARG A 159 -5.70 -14.79 4.03
C ARG A 159 -5.23 -15.10 2.61
N ALA A 160 -5.69 -16.21 2.03
CA ALA A 160 -5.16 -16.70 0.76
C ALA A 160 -5.30 -15.67 -0.37
N ALA A 161 -6.48 -15.08 -0.60
CA ALA A 161 -6.68 -14.09 -1.65
C ALA A 161 -5.83 -12.82 -1.42
N TYR A 162 -5.75 -12.34 -0.18
CA TYR A 162 -4.89 -11.21 0.18
C TYR A 162 -3.42 -11.52 -0.07
N ASN A 163 -2.93 -12.68 0.40
CA ASN A 163 -1.55 -13.10 0.19
C ASN A 163 -1.25 -13.24 -1.31
N ALA A 164 -2.15 -13.87 -2.08
CA ALA A 164 -2.00 -13.99 -3.54
C ALA A 164 -1.89 -12.62 -4.20
N SER A 165 -2.78 -11.66 -3.86
CA SER A 165 -2.74 -10.31 -4.42
C SER A 165 -1.43 -9.58 -4.10
N LYS A 166 -0.90 -9.72 -2.87
CA LYS A 166 0.35 -9.08 -2.47
C LYS A 166 1.60 -9.73 -3.08
N HIS A 167 1.58 -11.04 -3.36
CA HIS A 167 2.62 -11.71 -4.14
C HIS A 167 2.60 -11.29 -5.61
N ALA A 168 1.40 -11.18 -6.21
CA ALA A 168 1.25 -10.73 -7.59
C ALA A 168 1.85 -9.33 -7.82
N LEU A 169 1.73 -8.42 -6.84
CA LEU A 169 2.39 -7.10 -6.90
C LEU A 169 3.92 -7.21 -7.03
N HIS A 170 4.56 -8.17 -6.35
CA HIS A 170 5.99 -8.36 -6.49
C HIS A 170 6.36 -8.81 -7.89
N GLY A 171 5.68 -9.82 -8.44
CA GLY A 171 5.92 -10.28 -9.81
C GLY A 171 5.78 -9.13 -10.82
N LEU A 172 4.69 -8.36 -10.74
CA LEU A 172 4.43 -7.26 -11.64
C LEU A 172 5.49 -6.14 -11.52
N PHE A 173 5.71 -5.63 -10.31
CA PHE A 173 6.53 -4.42 -10.14
C PHE A 173 8.04 -4.70 -10.17
N GLU A 174 8.49 -5.92 -9.91
CA GLU A 174 9.87 -6.34 -10.14
C GLU A 174 10.15 -6.48 -11.64
N THR A 175 9.20 -7.01 -12.42
CA THR A 175 9.28 -7.05 -13.90
C THR A 175 9.29 -5.64 -14.48
N LEU A 176 8.32 -4.81 -14.09
CA LEU A 176 8.22 -3.41 -14.55
C LEU A 176 9.50 -2.60 -14.25
N ARG A 177 10.15 -2.86 -13.12
CA ARG A 177 11.44 -2.24 -12.80
C ARG A 177 12.51 -2.57 -13.84
N GLY A 178 12.51 -3.81 -14.35
CA GLY A 178 13.41 -4.23 -15.46
C GLY A 178 13.08 -3.51 -16.76
N GLU A 179 11.80 -3.43 -17.10
CA GLU A 179 11.32 -2.75 -18.32
C GLU A 179 11.61 -1.25 -18.31
N LEU A 180 11.60 -0.62 -17.13
CA LEU A 180 11.90 0.81 -16.95
C LEU A 180 13.40 1.11 -16.77
N ALA A 181 14.26 0.12 -16.92
CA ALA A 181 15.71 0.35 -16.84
C ALA A 181 16.16 1.42 -17.87
N GLY A 182 16.95 2.39 -17.42
CA GLY A 182 17.42 3.49 -18.25
C GLY A 182 16.46 4.69 -18.38
N THR A 183 15.16 4.55 -18.05
CA THR A 183 14.21 5.68 -18.11
C THR A 183 14.38 6.68 -16.95
N GLY A 184 15.04 6.29 -15.88
CA GLY A 184 15.17 7.07 -14.65
C GLY A 184 13.97 6.94 -13.70
N VAL A 185 12.93 6.15 -14.02
CA VAL A 185 11.83 5.85 -13.10
C VAL A 185 12.32 4.89 -12.01
N ASN A 186 12.01 5.20 -10.76
CA ASN A 186 12.27 4.31 -9.62
C ASN A 186 11.01 3.55 -9.21
N VAL A 187 11.12 2.25 -8.99
CA VAL A 187 10.04 1.40 -8.48
C VAL A 187 10.43 0.87 -7.11
N MET A 188 9.69 1.27 -6.07
CA MET A 188 9.90 0.86 -4.69
C MET A 188 8.73 0.01 -4.19
N LEU A 189 9.01 -1.24 -3.84
CA LEU A 189 8.07 -2.10 -3.11
C LEU A 189 8.22 -1.87 -1.61
N VAL A 190 7.10 -1.72 -0.93
CA VAL A 190 7.05 -1.51 0.52
C VAL A 190 6.30 -2.68 1.15
N CYS A 191 6.91 -3.32 2.16
CA CYS A 191 6.32 -4.44 2.89
C CYS A 191 6.13 -4.03 4.37
N PRO A 192 5.00 -3.35 4.70
CA PRO A 192 4.71 -3.02 6.08
C PRO A 192 4.44 -4.27 6.91
N GLY A 193 4.78 -4.19 8.20
CA GLY A 193 4.32 -5.12 9.21
C GLY A 193 2.90 -4.81 9.68
N TYR A 194 2.57 -5.31 10.87
CA TYR A 194 1.31 -4.95 11.50
C TYR A 194 1.29 -3.46 11.82
N THR A 195 0.31 -2.77 11.21
CA THR A 195 0.12 -1.32 11.36
C THR A 195 -1.28 -1.06 11.91
N ALA A 196 -1.41 -0.10 12.83
CA ALA A 196 -2.67 0.31 13.43
C ALA A 196 -3.51 1.10 12.41
N THR A 197 -4.23 0.40 11.54
CA THR A 197 -5.06 1.00 10.48
C THR A 197 -6.49 0.50 10.55
N ASP A 198 -7.40 1.24 9.95
CA ASP A 198 -8.82 0.87 9.82
C ASP A 198 -9.07 -0.30 8.84
N LEU A 199 -8.05 -0.77 8.14
CA LEU A 199 -8.12 -1.95 7.26
C LEU A 199 -8.72 -3.17 7.97
N ARG A 200 -8.58 -3.25 9.30
CA ARG A 200 -9.12 -4.33 10.13
C ARG A 200 -10.57 -4.15 10.55
N LYS A 201 -11.11 -2.96 10.42
CA LYS A 201 -12.53 -2.69 10.76
C LYS A 201 -13.47 -3.24 9.69
N ASN A 202 -13.00 -3.34 8.44
CA ASN A 202 -13.77 -3.75 7.27
C ASN A 202 -13.12 -4.96 6.58
N VAL A 203 -12.90 -6.04 7.35
CA VAL A 203 -12.34 -7.29 6.81
C VAL A 203 -13.45 -8.09 6.14
N LEU A 204 -13.26 -8.47 4.87
CA LEU A 204 -14.19 -9.38 4.20
C LEU A 204 -14.10 -10.77 4.84
N VAL A 205 -15.24 -11.43 5.02
CA VAL A 205 -15.33 -12.85 5.39
C VAL A 205 -15.69 -13.70 4.17
N GLY A 206 -15.87 -15.00 4.35
CA GLY A 206 -15.97 -15.95 3.25
C GLY A 206 -17.11 -15.71 2.27
N ASP A 207 -18.23 -15.13 2.72
CA ASP A 207 -19.40 -14.78 1.90
C ASP A 207 -19.34 -13.37 1.27
N GLY A 208 -18.24 -12.64 1.51
CA GLY A 208 -18.05 -11.27 1.01
C GLY A 208 -18.66 -10.17 1.89
N SER A 209 -19.36 -10.51 2.97
CA SER A 209 -19.76 -9.54 3.99
C SER A 209 -18.56 -9.01 4.77
N THR A 210 -18.73 -7.95 5.54
CA THR A 210 -17.66 -7.38 6.36
C THR A 210 -17.89 -7.68 7.84
N ALA A 211 -16.84 -8.10 8.53
CA ALA A 211 -16.85 -8.28 9.97
C ALA A 211 -15.61 -7.67 10.62
N PRO A 212 -15.77 -6.99 11.79
CA PRO A 212 -14.63 -6.54 12.56
C PRO A 212 -13.81 -7.75 13.04
N GLN A 213 -12.50 -7.71 12.88
CA GLN A 213 -11.63 -8.77 13.36
C GLN A 213 -10.82 -8.32 14.58
N PRO A 214 -10.69 -9.16 15.61
CA PRO A 214 -9.88 -8.85 16.76
C PRO A 214 -8.42 -8.63 16.34
N THR A 215 -7.75 -7.70 17.01
CA THR A 215 -6.35 -7.37 16.75
C THR A 215 -5.44 -8.44 17.36
N LEU A 216 -5.31 -9.58 16.71
CA LEU A 216 -4.26 -10.55 17.01
C LEU A 216 -3.04 -10.17 16.19
N ALA A 217 -2.25 -9.21 16.68
CA ALA A 217 -0.98 -8.86 16.07
C ALA A 217 0.13 -9.51 16.92
N PRO A 218 0.84 -10.51 16.41
CA PRO A 218 2.04 -10.97 17.08
C PRO A 218 3.11 -9.87 16.98
N GLY A 219 3.48 -9.29 18.11
CA GLY A 219 4.54 -8.31 18.21
C GLY A 219 4.11 -6.84 18.20
N ARG A 220 5.07 -5.94 17.94
CA ARG A 220 4.86 -4.49 17.95
C ARG A 220 4.03 -4.05 16.75
N VAL A 221 2.95 -3.33 17.01
CA VAL A 221 2.14 -2.67 15.98
C VAL A 221 2.72 -1.28 15.73
N ALA A 222 3.07 -0.99 14.47
CA ALA A 222 3.57 0.32 14.08
C ALA A 222 2.42 1.33 13.94
N SER A 223 2.68 2.61 14.17
CA SER A 223 1.74 3.66 13.81
C SER A 223 1.75 3.91 12.29
N PRO A 224 0.63 4.36 11.70
CA PRO A 224 0.62 4.80 10.30
C PRO A 224 1.66 5.89 10.01
N GLN A 225 1.91 6.78 10.98
CA GLN A 225 2.88 7.86 10.88
C GLN A 225 4.32 7.34 10.80
N ASP A 226 4.69 6.35 11.63
CA ASP A 226 6.03 5.73 11.56
C ASP A 226 6.26 5.06 10.21
N VAL A 227 5.23 4.37 9.69
CA VAL A 227 5.28 3.74 8.37
C VAL A 227 5.40 4.77 7.26
N ALA A 228 4.62 5.86 7.31
CA ALA A 228 4.68 6.95 6.34
C ALA A 228 6.05 7.64 6.33
N GLU A 229 6.63 7.93 7.51
CA GLU A 229 7.98 8.49 7.60
C GLU A 229 9.03 7.54 7.01
N ALA A 230 8.96 6.25 7.29
CA ALA A 230 9.88 5.28 6.73
C ALA A 230 9.77 5.19 5.20
N ILE A 231 8.55 5.25 4.65
CA ILE A 231 8.29 5.28 3.20
C ILE A 231 8.86 6.56 2.60
N TYR A 232 8.62 7.72 3.21
CA TYR A 232 9.17 8.99 2.78
C TYR A 232 10.70 8.96 2.72
N GLN A 233 11.36 8.46 3.76
CA GLN A 233 12.82 8.30 3.79
C GLN A 233 13.33 7.29 2.74
N GLY A 234 12.57 6.22 2.49
CA GLY A 234 12.84 5.27 1.43
C GLY A 234 12.75 5.90 0.04
N ALA A 235 11.75 6.73 -0.19
CA ALA A 235 11.52 7.46 -1.44
C ALA A 235 12.61 8.51 -1.70
N LEU A 236 13.04 9.26 -0.69
CA LEU A 236 14.17 10.19 -0.78
C LEU A 236 15.45 9.49 -1.26
N LYS A 237 15.68 8.26 -0.78
CA LYS A 237 16.86 7.45 -1.13
C LYS A 237 16.65 6.60 -2.38
N ARG A 238 15.50 6.72 -3.05
CA ARG A 238 15.09 5.92 -4.21
C ARG A 238 15.33 4.41 -4.00
N ARG A 239 14.94 3.89 -2.82
CA ARG A 239 15.10 2.48 -2.49
C ARG A 239 14.27 1.61 -3.42
N ARG A 240 14.73 0.39 -3.67
CA ARG A 240 13.99 -0.62 -4.48
C ARG A 240 13.02 -1.44 -3.65
N LEU A 241 13.38 -1.67 -2.38
CA LEU A 241 12.61 -2.47 -1.45
C LEU A 241 12.74 -1.86 -0.05
N LEU A 242 11.60 -1.75 0.64
CA LEU A 242 11.52 -1.31 2.03
C LEU A 242 10.70 -2.33 2.82
N VAL A 243 11.35 -3.04 3.73
CA VAL A 243 10.67 -4.02 4.61
C VAL A 243 10.63 -3.45 6.02
N LEU A 244 9.42 -3.20 6.52
CA LEU A 244 9.17 -2.61 7.82
C LEU A 244 8.67 -3.70 8.78
N SER A 245 9.61 -4.43 9.36
CA SER A 245 9.29 -5.55 10.23
C SER A 245 10.34 -5.73 11.30
N ASN A 246 9.88 -6.20 12.46
CA ASN A 246 10.75 -6.77 13.49
C ASN A 246 11.14 -8.24 13.19
N LEU A 247 10.61 -8.83 12.10
CA LEU A 247 11.09 -10.12 11.64
C LEU A 247 12.53 -9.96 11.15
N ASP A 248 13.46 -10.57 11.87
CA ASP A 248 14.86 -10.61 11.50
C ASP A 248 15.01 -11.11 10.04
N TRP A 249 15.95 -10.57 9.31
CA TRP A 249 16.30 -11.04 7.96
C TRP A 249 16.51 -12.55 7.90
N ARG A 250 16.97 -13.16 9.01
CA ARG A 250 17.14 -14.61 9.19
C ARG A 250 15.81 -15.36 9.10
N ALA A 251 14.77 -14.87 9.74
CA ALA A 251 13.44 -15.49 9.67
C ALA A 251 12.86 -15.46 8.24
N ARG A 252 13.15 -14.40 7.48
CA ARG A 252 12.79 -14.31 6.06
C ARG A 252 13.59 -15.29 5.20
N LEU A 253 14.87 -15.45 5.48
CA LEU A 253 15.72 -16.44 4.81
C LEU A 253 15.24 -17.86 5.11
N ILE A 254 14.91 -18.16 6.38
CA ILE A 254 14.36 -19.45 6.80
C ILE A 254 13.04 -19.74 6.08
N ALA A 255 12.12 -18.76 6.01
CA ALA A 255 10.85 -18.93 5.32
C ALA A 255 11.03 -19.30 3.83
N ARG A 256 12.07 -18.76 3.20
CA ARG A 256 12.33 -18.98 1.76
C ARG A 256 13.14 -20.24 1.48
N CYS A 257 14.15 -20.53 2.30
CA CYS A 257 15.10 -21.62 2.05
C CYS A 257 14.71 -22.92 2.81
N PHE A 258 13.96 -22.81 3.89
CA PHE A 258 13.58 -23.93 4.76
C PHE A 258 12.07 -23.85 5.10
N PRO A 259 11.16 -23.96 4.12
CA PRO A 259 9.72 -23.74 4.32
C PRO A 259 9.12 -24.66 5.39
N ARG A 260 9.53 -25.93 5.45
CA ARG A 260 9.08 -26.87 6.50
C ARG A 260 9.44 -26.41 7.91
N ALA A 261 10.66 -25.90 8.11
CA ALA A 261 11.09 -25.38 9.41
C ALA A 261 10.30 -24.08 9.77
N PHE A 262 10.02 -23.24 8.79
CA PHE A 262 9.17 -22.06 8.97
C PHE A 262 7.75 -22.45 9.37
N GLU A 263 7.13 -23.39 8.66
CA GLU A 263 5.77 -23.88 8.93
C GLU A 263 5.64 -24.50 10.33
N GLN A 264 6.62 -25.28 10.75
CA GLN A 264 6.58 -25.96 12.05
C GLN A 264 6.92 -25.05 13.23
N LEU A 265 7.87 -24.13 13.08
CA LEU A 265 8.42 -23.35 14.19
C LEU A 265 7.86 -21.93 14.31
N LEU A 266 7.56 -21.28 13.18
CA LEU A 266 7.20 -19.88 13.15
C LEU A 266 5.71 -19.63 12.80
N LEU A 267 5.13 -20.44 11.94
CA LEU A 267 3.75 -20.27 11.54
C LEU A 267 2.76 -20.36 12.71
N PRO A 268 2.87 -21.33 13.65
CA PRO A 268 1.99 -21.41 14.81
C PRO A 268 2.08 -20.17 15.72
N ARG A 269 3.27 -19.57 15.83
CA ARG A 269 3.51 -18.33 16.62
C ARG A 269 2.91 -17.10 15.91
N LEU A 270 2.85 -17.10 14.59
CA LEU A 270 2.28 -16.02 13.77
C LEU A 270 0.76 -16.13 13.62
N ALA A 271 0.22 -17.33 13.63
CA ALA A 271 -1.21 -17.62 13.49
C ALA A 271 -2.03 -17.40 14.78
N GLY A 272 -1.37 -17.30 15.96
CA GLY A 272 -2.05 -17.33 17.25
C GLY A 272 -2.73 -18.69 17.49
N THR A 273 -2.57 -19.28 18.63
CA THR A 273 -2.78 -20.66 19.10
C THR A 273 -4.14 -21.35 18.79
N ARG A 274 -4.86 -21.03 17.73
CA ARG A 274 -6.18 -21.63 17.42
C ARG A 274 -6.21 -22.64 16.27
N MET A 275 -5.04 -23.08 15.75
CA MET A 275 -5.02 -23.96 14.56
C MET A 275 -5.15 -25.48 14.82
N THR A 276 -5.32 -25.94 16.03
CA THR A 276 -5.22 -27.41 16.33
C THR A 276 -6.51 -28.09 16.73
N GLN A 277 -7.70 -27.45 16.68
CA GLN A 277 -8.92 -28.12 17.17
C GLN A 277 -9.99 -28.46 16.12
N ASP A 278 -9.88 -28.03 14.85
CA ASP A 278 -10.97 -28.22 13.88
C ASP A 278 -10.57 -29.05 12.63
N LEU A 279 -9.59 -29.93 12.74
CA LEU A 279 -9.22 -30.87 11.66
C LEU A 279 -9.47 -32.36 12.05
N SER A 280 -10.37 -32.61 12.98
CA SER A 280 -10.83 -33.99 13.27
C SER A 280 -12.26 -34.22 12.80
#